data_60e3542a90a1219dcffef7454bbef596
#
_entry.id   60e3542a90a1219dcffef7454bbef596
#
_cell.length_a   1.000
_cell.length_b   1.000
_cell.length_c   1.000
_cell.angle_alpha   90.00
_cell.angle_beta   90.00
_cell.angle_gamma   90.00
#
_symmetry.space_group_name_H-M   'P 1'
#
loop_
_entity.id
_entity.type
_entity.pdbx_description
1 polymer ?
#
loop_
_entity_poly.entity_id
_entity_poly.type
_entity_poly.pdbx_seq_one_letter_code
_entity_poly.pdbx_strand_id
1 'polypeptide(L)'
;MGAQGQTTINFGSFPGTTDATVVITGQAGIASGSLVEAWIPAVSTSDHSLDEHWLDPPYVTAGNIVAGTGFTIYGFINEKVENQDDFELPYKRNTGNQRLYGTYTVNWVWN
;
A
#
# COMPACT_ATOMS: atom_id res chain seq x y z
N MET A 1 8.89 -10.83 -20.51
CA MET A 1 7.54 -10.58 -20.66
C MET A 1 6.94 -10.38 -19.31
N GLY A 2 6.06 -9.48 -19.15
CA GLY A 2 5.52 -9.13 -17.87
C GLY A 2 4.01 -9.14 -17.85
N ALA A 3 3.44 -8.63 -16.78
CA ALA A 3 2.00 -8.55 -16.64
C ALA A 3 1.67 -7.37 -15.75
N GLN A 4 0.41 -7.01 -15.74
CA GLN A 4 -0.05 -5.91 -14.90
C GLN A 4 -1.45 -6.23 -14.41
N GLY A 5 -1.86 -5.60 -13.36
CA GLY A 5 -3.18 -5.82 -12.81
C GLY A 5 -3.53 -4.83 -11.73
N GLN A 6 -4.66 -5.09 -11.10
CA GLN A 6 -5.18 -4.23 -10.07
C GLN A 6 -5.72 -5.09 -8.95
N THR A 7 -5.55 -4.64 -7.73
CA THR A 7 -6.09 -5.35 -6.58
C THR A 7 -6.46 -4.30 -5.54
N THR A 8 -6.86 -4.74 -4.37
CA THR A 8 -7.10 -3.82 -3.26
C THR A 8 -6.27 -4.29 -2.08
N ILE A 9 -5.86 -3.35 -1.25
CA ILE A 9 -5.18 -3.67 -0.03
C ILE A 9 -6.11 -3.24 1.10
N ASN A 10 -6.29 -4.09 2.07
CA ASN A 10 -7.28 -3.88 3.12
C ASN A 10 -6.61 -3.71 4.46
N PHE A 11 -6.82 -2.57 5.07
CA PHE A 11 -6.22 -2.27 6.36
C PHE A 11 -7.14 -2.62 7.52
N GLY A 12 -8.26 -3.25 7.24
CA GLY A 12 -9.16 -3.70 8.30
C GLY A 12 -10.25 -2.69 8.60
N SER A 13 -11.11 -3.03 9.52
CA SER A 13 -12.19 -2.13 9.87
C SER A 13 -11.65 -1.05 10.78
N PHE A 14 -12.35 0.08 10.80
CA PHE A 14 -11.94 1.20 11.63
C PHE A 14 -11.78 0.76 13.07
N PRO A 15 -10.74 1.13 13.78
CA PRO A 15 -9.75 2.15 13.43
C PRO A 15 -8.60 1.64 12.57
N GLY A 16 -8.55 0.37 12.26
CA GLY A 16 -7.59 -0.13 11.31
C GLY A 16 -6.21 -0.42 11.86
N THR A 17 -5.22 -0.35 10.97
CA THR A 17 -3.86 -0.69 11.34
C THR A 17 -2.91 0.31 10.70
N THR A 18 -1.63 0.15 10.98
CA THR A 18 -0.63 1.00 10.38
C THR A 18 -0.03 0.38 9.12
N ASP A 19 -0.25 -0.91 8.89
CA ASP A 19 0.29 -1.57 7.70
C ASP A 19 -0.58 -2.75 7.32
N ALA A 20 -0.44 -3.20 6.11
CA ALA A 20 -1.17 -4.34 5.59
C ALA A 20 -0.40 -4.90 4.41
N THR A 21 -0.73 -6.11 4.01
CA THR A 21 -0.10 -6.73 2.86
C THR A 21 -1.14 -7.43 2.01
N VAL A 22 -0.81 -7.62 0.74
CA VAL A 22 -1.63 -8.44 -0.13
C VAL A 22 -0.69 -9.23 -1.02
N VAL A 23 -0.97 -10.50 -1.21
CA VAL A 23 -0.13 -11.39 -2.00
C VAL A 23 -0.73 -11.54 -3.38
N ILE A 24 0.06 -11.34 -4.41
CA ILE A 24 -0.36 -11.50 -5.79
C ILE A 24 0.18 -12.84 -6.26
N THR A 25 -0.70 -13.68 -6.77
CA THR A 25 -0.32 -15.01 -7.24
C THR A 25 -0.74 -15.18 -8.68
N GLY A 26 -0.46 -16.34 -9.24
CA GLY A 26 -0.85 -16.62 -10.61
C GLY A 26 0.08 -16.03 -11.64
N GLN A 27 1.27 -15.62 -11.24
CA GLN A 27 2.21 -14.99 -12.16
C GLN A 27 3.28 -16.01 -12.54
N ALA A 28 2.91 -16.94 -13.41
CA ALA A 28 3.77 -18.06 -13.72
C ALA A 28 5.10 -17.66 -14.35
N GLY A 29 5.13 -16.55 -15.02
CA GLY A 29 6.36 -16.13 -15.70
C GLY A 29 7.31 -15.29 -14.87
N ILE A 30 6.96 -15.01 -13.61
CA ILE A 30 7.80 -14.13 -12.82
C ILE A 30 9.04 -14.88 -12.34
N ALA A 31 10.16 -14.20 -12.31
CA ALA A 31 11.42 -14.79 -11.88
C ALA A 31 11.99 -13.95 -10.74
N SER A 32 12.97 -14.50 -10.05
CA SER A 32 13.51 -13.80 -8.90
C SER A 32 14.16 -12.46 -9.29
N GLY A 33 14.56 -12.30 -10.52
CA GLY A 33 15.14 -11.05 -10.97
C GLY A 33 14.14 -10.10 -11.62
N SER A 34 12.86 -10.43 -11.62
CA SER A 34 11.86 -9.57 -12.23
C SER A 34 11.74 -8.27 -11.47
N LEU A 35 11.34 -7.22 -12.18
CA LEU A 35 11.10 -5.93 -11.54
C LEU A 35 9.61 -5.83 -11.26
N VAL A 36 9.26 -5.49 -10.04
CA VAL A 36 7.86 -5.34 -9.66
C VAL A 36 7.64 -3.97 -9.07
N GLU A 37 6.45 -3.44 -9.29
CA GLU A 37 6.12 -2.11 -8.82
C GLU A 37 4.65 -2.03 -8.53
N ALA A 38 4.26 -1.25 -7.55
CA ALA A 38 2.87 -1.04 -7.19
C ALA A 38 2.67 0.42 -6.83
N TRP A 39 1.45 0.92 -7.05
CA TRP A 39 1.14 2.30 -6.71
C TRP A 39 -0.36 2.44 -6.49
N ILE A 40 -0.76 3.53 -5.82
CA ILE A 40 -2.16 3.83 -5.57
C ILE A 40 -2.63 4.76 -6.69
N PRO A 41 -3.57 4.32 -7.52
CA PRO A 41 -4.06 5.19 -8.58
C PRO A 41 -5.12 6.16 -8.05
N ALA A 42 -5.43 7.19 -8.82
CA ALA A 42 -6.44 8.16 -8.45
C ALA A 42 -7.82 7.62 -8.79
N VAL A 43 -8.34 6.78 -7.94
CA VAL A 43 -9.66 6.16 -8.12
C VAL A 43 -10.32 6.09 -6.76
N SER A 44 -11.46 5.46 -6.66
CA SER A 44 -12.16 5.32 -5.39
C SER A 44 -12.51 3.89 -5.11
N THR A 45 -12.74 3.57 -3.85
CA THR A 45 -13.27 2.28 -3.44
C THR A 45 -14.54 2.57 -2.66
N SER A 46 -15.18 1.54 -2.15
CA SER A 46 -16.39 1.75 -1.36
C SER A 46 -16.09 2.47 -0.06
N ASP A 47 -14.85 2.41 0.43
CA ASP A 47 -14.47 3.02 1.68
C ASP A 47 -13.77 4.35 1.55
N HIS A 48 -13.16 4.60 0.45
CA HIS A 48 -12.32 5.79 0.29
C HIS A 48 -12.57 6.44 -1.05
N SER A 49 -12.64 7.75 -1.05
CA SER A 49 -12.95 8.52 -2.25
C SER A 49 -11.71 8.67 -3.13
N LEU A 50 -11.93 9.23 -4.29
CA LEU A 50 -10.85 9.52 -5.20
C LEU A 50 -9.88 10.50 -4.55
N ASP A 51 -10.41 11.48 -3.82
CA ASP A 51 -9.55 12.45 -3.15
C ASP A 51 -8.65 11.76 -2.13
N GLU A 52 -9.15 10.79 -1.42
CA GLU A 52 -8.33 10.08 -0.45
C GLU A 52 -7.23 9.29 -1.13
N HIS A 53 -7.53 8.74 -2.29
CA HIS A 53 -6.51 8.01 -3.03
C HIS A 53 -5.48 8.95 -3.64
N TRP A 54 -5.89 10.14 -3.99
CA TRP A 54 -5.01 11.04 -4.70
C TRP A 54 -4.19 11.93 -3.78
N LEU A 55 -4.85 12.49 -2.79
CA LEU A 55 -4.19 13.48 -1.94
C LEU A 55 -3.48 12.88 -0.74
N ASP A 56 -3.97 11.75 -0.26
CA ASP A 56 -3.42 11.19 0.96
C ASP A 56 -3.42 9.67 0.92
N PRO A 57 -2.77 9.08 -0.08
CA PRO A 57 -2.76 7.63 -0.17
C PRO A 57 -1.76 7.03 0.80
N PRO A 58 -1.94 5.75 1.12
CA PRO A 58 -0.90 5.06 1.86
C PRO A 58 0.31 4.86 0.96
N TYR A 59 1.44 4.56 1.53
CA TYR A 59 2.59 4.15 0.77
C TYR A 59 2.42 2.69 0.43
N VAL A 60 2.75 2.30 -0.77
CA VAL A 60 2.77 0.89 -1.14
C VAL A 60 4.08 0.59 -1.83
N THR A 61 4.54 -0.63 -1.67
CA THR A 61 5.72 -1.10 -2.37
C THR A 61 5.53 -2.59 -2.64
N ALA A 62 6.23 -3.11 -3.62
CA ALA A 62 6.09 -4.51 -4.00
C ALA A 62 7.44 -5.19 -3.89
N GLY A 63 7.42 -6.43 -3.48
CA GLY A 63 8.65 -7.18 -3.33
C GLY A 63 8.37 -8.62 -2.94
N ASN A 64 9.36 -9.25 -2.35
CA ASN A 64 9.23 -10.63 -1.89
C ASN A 64 8.78 -11.53 -3.03
N ILE A 65 9.49 -11.51 -4.14
CA ILE A 65 9.12 -12.28 -5.32
C ILE A 65 9.32 -13.76 -5.04
N VAL A 66 8.32 -14.55 -5.42
CA VAL A 66 8.43 -16.01 -5.39
C VAL A 66 8.35 -16.44 -6.84
N ALA A 67 9.46 -16.96 -7.36
CA ALA A 67 9.55 -17.31 -8.77
C ALA A 67 8.44 -18.27 -9.17
N GLY A 68 7.82 -18.00 -10.29
CA GLY A 68 6.74 -18.83 -10.80
C GLY A 68 5.42 -18.65 -10.08
N THR A 69 5.34 -17.79 -9.09
CA THR A 69 4.13 -17.62 -8.31
C THR A 69 3.66 -16.16 -8.29
N GLY A 70 4.48 -15.25 -7.79
CA GLY A 70 4.05 -13.87 -7.71
C GLY A 70 4.91 -13.06 -6.74
N PHE A 71 4.27 -12.14 -6.05
CA PHE A 71 4.98 -11.22 -5.17
C PHE A 71 4.02 -10.68 -4.13
N THR A 72 4.52 -9.91 -3.20
CA THR A 72 3.71 -9.34 -2.14
C THR A 72 3.73 -7.82 -2.26
N ILE A 73 2.58 -7.19 -2.06
CA ILE A 73 2.49 -5.74 -1.98
C ILE A 73 2.33 -5.38 -0.52
N TYR A 74 3.16 -4.45 -0.06
CA TYR A 74 3.15 -4.00 1.32
C TYR A 74 2.63 -2.56 1.34
N GLY A 75 1.70 -2.27 2.24
CA GLY A 75 1.17 -0.92 2.39
C GLY A 75 1.31 -0.45 3.81
N PHE A 76 1.52 0.83 4.00
CA PHE A 76 1.65 1.38 5.33
C PHE A 76 1.28 2.86 5.30
N ILE A 77 1.06 3.41 6.49
CA ILE A 77 0.58 4.78 6.56
C ILE A 77 1.61 5.73 5.99
N ASN A 78 1.09 6.77 5.37
CA ASN A 78 1.95 7.78 4.77
C ASN A 78 2.18 8.86 5.82
N GLU A 79 2.74 8.51 6.97
CA GLU A 79 2.89 9.40 8.04
C GLU A 79 4.31 9.54 8.36
N LYS A 80 4.83 10.68 8.24
CA LYS A 80 6.19 10.83 8.45
C LYS A 80 6.42 11.05 9.82
N VAL A 81 6.55 10.26 10.45
CA VAL A 81 6.68 10.31 11.66
C VAL A 81 7.65 10.99 12.18
N GLU A 82 8.43 10.89 11.66
CA GLU A 82 9.42 11.35 12.09
C GLU A 82 9.28 12.56 12.43
N ASN A 83 8.87 12.89 12.08
CA ASN A 83 8.71 14.04 12.27
C ASN A 83 8.74 14.30 13.52
N GLN A 84 9.13 13.79 13.83
CA GLN A 84 9.30 13.92 14.73
C GLN A 84 9.65 14.98 15.34
N ASP A 85 10.19 15.42 15.06
CA ASP A 85 10.45 16.54 15.36
C ASP A 85 9.42 17.12 16.00
N ASP A 86 8.64 16.65 16.07
CA ASP A 86 7.59 17.13 16.53
C ASP A 86 7.57 17.13 17.93
N PHE A 87 8.53 16.80 18.50
CA PHE A 87 8.54 16.76 19.79
C PHE A 87 8.16 18.03 20.40
N GLU A 88 8.30 19.03 19.82
CA GLU A 88 7.97 20.19 20.48
C GLU A 88 6.54 20.52 20.42
N LEU A 89 5.72 19.87 19.71
CA LEU A 89 4.34 20.22 19.57
C LEU A 89 3.46 19.12 20.08
N PRO A 90 2.99 19.23 21.25
CA PRO A 90 2.24 18.16 21.85
C PRO A 90 1.03 17.73 21.06
N TYR A 91 0.39 18.65 20.35
CA TYR A 91 -0.77 18.24 19.64
C TYR A 91 -0.41 17.37 18.46
N LYS A 92 0.85 17.28 18.11
CA LYS A 92 1.19 16.45 17.04
C LYS A 92 1.31 15.06 17.49
N ARG A 93 1.15 14.83 18.63
CA ARG A 93 1.29 13.57 19.05
C ARG A 93 0.44 12.64 18.48
N ASN A 94 -0.66 12.97 17.96
CA ASN A 94 -1.53 12.03 17.38
C ASN A 94 -0.98 11.35 16.20
N THR A 95 0.06 11.87 15.62
CA THR A 95 0.56 11.23 14.44
C THR A 95 0.99 9.81 14.73
N GLY A 96 1.48 9.54 15.91
CA GLY A 96 1.89 8.19 16.19
C GLY A 96 0.74 7.23 16.31
N ASN A 97 -0.47 7.75 16.39
CA ASN A 97 -1.61 6.90 16.53
C ASN A 97 -2.42 6.80 15.27
N GLN A 98 -1.96 7.38 14.20
CA GLN A 98 -2.73 7.33 13.00
C GLN A 98 -2.75 5.95 12.43
N ARG A 99 -3.87 5.57 11.88
CA ARG A 99 -4.05 4.26 11.30
C ARG A 99 -4.84 4.38 10.03
N LEU A 100 -4.74 3.38 9.20
CA LEU A 100 -5.53 3.30 7.99
C LEU A 100 -6.60 2.24 8.19
N TYR A 101 -7.71 2.38 7.51
CA TYR A 101 -8.76 1.37 7.57
C TYR A 101 -9.36 1.25 6.18
N GLY A 102 -10.07 0.13 5.96
CA GLY A 102 -10.76 -0.09 4.71
C GLY A 102 -9.83 -0.46 3.58
N THR A 103 -10.32 -0.32 2.37
CA THR A 103 -9.61 -0.78 1.20
C THR A 103 -9.15 0.38 0.34
N TYR A 104 -7.99 0.21 -0.26
CA TYR A 104 -7.48 1.13 -1.27
C TYR A 104 -7.17 0.33 -2.52
N THR A 105 -7.40 0.91 -3.67
CA THR A 105 -7.07 0.27 -4.94
C THR A 105 -5.58 0.37 -5.16
N VAL A 106 -4.98 -0.71 -5.64
CA VAL A 106 -3.54 -0.74 -5.93
C VAL A 106 -3.35 -1.28 -7.33
N ASN A 107 -2.59 -0.59 -8.13
CA ASN A 107 -2.19 -1.09 -9.44
C ASN A 107 -0.80 -1.69 -9.30
N TRP A 108 -0.53 -2.73 -10.07
CA TRP A 108 0.79 -3.35 -10.03
C TRP A 108 1.23 -3.76 -11.43
N VAL A 109 2.53 -3.89 -11.58
CA VAL A 109 3.11 -4.35 -12.84
C VAL A 109 4.41 -5.05 -12.51
N TRP A 110 4.75 -6.05 -13.32
CA TRP A 110 6.07 -6.64 -13.20
C TRP A 110 6.61 -6.92 -14.59
N ASN A 111 7.90 -7.00 -14.70
CA ASN A 111 8.52 -7.23 -16.00
C ASN A 111 9.74 -8.13 -15.88
#